data_432ce535b641506d732e2100f5f3aebb
#
_entry.id   432ce535b641506d732e2100f5f3aebb
#
_cell.length_a   1.000
_cell.length_b   1.000
_cell.length_c   1.000
_cell.angle_alpha   90.00
_cell.angle_beta   90.00
_cell.angle_gamma   90.00
#
_symmetry.space_group_name_H-M   'P 1'
#
loop_
_entity.id
_entity.type
_entity.pdbx_description
1 polymer ?
#
loop_
_entity_poly.entity_id
_entity_poly.type
_entity_poly.pdbx_seq_one_letter_code
_entity_poly.pdbx_strand_id
1 'polypeptide(L)'
;AKIRMDDCVMCGHCTAVCPKNAVTISGYDTEQIEKKEKVRLNPSDVLDVIRFRRSIRRFQRKDVPSEVIGQILEAGRLTHTAKNMQDVSFVVLKKEITRIESMAVKLFKIIKPLADLFWPMARNTKIDDHFFFFHAPVVIVILAKEKTNGILAAQNMEFAAEANDLGVLFSGFFTTT
;
A
#
# COMPACT_ATOMS: atom_id res chain seq x y z
N ALA A 1 27.10 25.54 8.63
CA ALA A 1 25.77 25.47 9.25
C ALA A 1 25.78 24.34 10.29
N LYS A 2 25.16 24.54 11.44
CA LYS A 2 25.04 23.51 12.49
C LYS A 2 23.61 22.99 12.47
N ILE A 3 23.44 21.69 12.25
CA ILE A 3 22.13 21.03 12.28
C ILE A 3 21.79 20.71 13.73
N ARG A 4 20.58 21.07 14.17
CA ARG A 4 20.05 20.68 15.48
C ARG A 4 19.59 19.24 15.40
N MET A 5 20.26 18.36 16.14
CA MET A 5 19.98 16.91 16.08
C MET A 5 18.70 16.54 16.83
N ASP A 6 18.31 17.34 17.83
CA ASP A 6 17.15 17.05 18.71
C ASP A 6 15.80 17.03 17.97
N ASP A 7 15.70 17.78 16.86
CA ASP A 7 14.49 17.86 16.04
C ASP A 7 14.63 17.15 14.68
N CYS A 8 15.73 16.43 14.47
CA CYS A 8 16.02 15.81 13.18
C CYS A 8 15.23 14.49 13.00
N VAL A 9 14.34 14.47 12.01
CA VAL A 9 13.56 13.27 11.64
C VAL A 9 14.29 12.38 10.62
N MET A 10 15.55 12.60 10.34
CA MET A 10 16.39 11.80 9.43
C MET A 10 15.80 11.67 8.00
N CYS A 11 15.10 12.67 7.50
CA CYS A 11 14.39 12.58 6.20
C CYS A 11 15.28 12.78 4.97
N GLY A 12 16.58 13.11 5.13
CA GLY A 12 17.51 13.30 4.03
C GLY A 12 17.31 14.58 3.19
N HIS A 13 16.29 15.40 3.45
CA HIS A 13 15.97 16.57 2.63
C HIS A 13 17.13 17.57 2.52
N CYS A 14 17.83 17.84 3.63
CA CYS A 14 18.98 18.74 3.64
C CYS A 14 20.14 18.24 2.76
N THR A 15 20.33 16.93 2.65
CA THR A 15 21.32 16.31 1.76
C THR A 15 20.86 16.42 0.30
N ALA A 16 19.58 16.12 0.03
CA ALA A 16 19.02 16.11 -1.33
C ALA A 16 19.03 17.50 -1.98
N VAL A 17 18.82 18.59 -1.20
CA VAL A 17 18.77 19.95 -1.73
C VAL A 17 20.12 20.68 -1.72
N CYS A 18 21.17 20.08 -1.14
CA CYS A 18 22.48 20.74 -1.03
C CYS A 18 23.21 20.81 -2.37
N PRO A 19 23.38 22.01 -2.99
CA PRO A 19 24.02 22.09 -4.32
C PRO A 19 25.52 21.78 -4.28
N LYS A 20 26.14 21.82 -3.09
CA LYS A 20 27.56 21.56 -2.89
C LYS A 20 27.85 20.16 -2.33
N ASN A 21 26.83 19.32 -2.13
CA ASN A 21 26.96 18.00 -1.47
C ASN A 21 27.74 18.07 -0.13
N ALA A 22 27.59 19.17 0.60
CA ALA A 22 28.37 19.45 1.82
C ALA A 22 27.66 18.93 3.09
N VAL A 23 26.53 18.27 2.96
CA VAL A 23 25.75 17.71 4.06
C VAL A 23 25.77 16.21 3.97
N THR A 24 26.16 15.55 5.05
CA THR A 24 26.13 14.10 5.20
C THR A 24 25.24 13.72 6.38
N ILE A 25 24.58 12.58 6.31
CA ILE A 25 23.77 12.01 7.39
C ILE A 25 24.33 10.62 7.70
N SER A 26 24.65 10.37 8.96
CA SER A 26 25.11 9.04 9.38
C SER A 26 24.02 7.98 9.13
N GLY A 27 24.39 6.83 8.57
CA GLY A 27 23.48 5.75 8.24
C GLY A 27 22.82 5.86 6.85
N TYR A 28 23.12 6.93 6.08
CA TYR A 28 22.73 7.03 4.68
C TYR A 28 23.98 6.83 3.80
N ASP A 29 23.85 5.94 2.82
CA ASP A 29 24.81 5.87 1.72
C ASP A 29 24.51 6.98 0.72
N THR A 30 25.31 8.05 0.78
CA THR A 30 25.11 9.22 -0.09
C THR A 30 25.44 8.96 -1.55
N GLU A 31 26.18 7.88 -1.86
CA GLU A 31 26.48 7.50 -3.24
C GLU A 31 25.25 6.94 -3.97
N GLN A 32 24.28 6.39 -3.22
CA GLN A 32 23.06 5.81 -3.75
C GLN A 32 21.90 6.81 -3.92
N ILE A 33 22.07 8.08 -3.59
CA ILE A 33 21.02 9.09 -3.81
C ILE A 33 20.93 9.41 -5.29
N GLU A 34 20.06 8.70 -5.99
CA GLU A 34 19.74 9.03 -7.38
C GLU A 34 19.06 10.41 -7.46
N LYS A 35 19.77 11.37 -8.01
CA LYS A 35 19.20 12.66 -8.38
C LYS A 35 18.48 12.50 -9.72
N LYS A 36 17.20 12.15 -9.69
CA LYS A 36 16.35 12.12 -10.87
C LYS A 36 15.80 13.51 -11.16
N GLU A 37 15.73 13.86 -12.44
CA GLU A 37 15.04 15.08 -12.85
C GLU A 37 13.55 14.97 -12.48
N LYS A 38 12.96 16.12 -12.13
CA LYS A 38 11.54 16.18 -11.80
C LYS A 38 10.69 15.82 -13.01
N VAL A 39 9.95 14.73 -12.92
CA VAL A 39 8.96 14.37 -13.93
C VAL A 39 7.81 15.38 -13.90
N ARG A 40 7.44 15.91 -15.06
CA ARG A 40 6.25 16.75 -15.22
C ARG A 40 5.05 15.85 -15.46
N LEU A 41 4.16 15.78 -14.46
CA LEU A 41 2.88 15.11 -14.61
C LEU A 41 1.90 16.05 -15.34
N ASN A 42 1.16 15.50 -16.30
CA ASN A 42 0.03 16.22 -16.88
C ASN A 42 -1.14 16.20 -15.87
N PRO A 43 -1.67 17.37 -15.47
CA PRO A 43 -2.77 17.40 -14.48
C PRO A 43 -4.03 16.63 -14.91
N SER A 44 -4.34 16.60 -16.22
CA SER A 44 -5.50 15.85 -16.73
C SER A 44 -5.32 14.34 -16.54
N ASP A 45 -4.11 13.79 -16.80
CA ASP A 45 -3.85 12.37 -16.68
C ASP A 45 -4.00 11.90 -15.22
N VAL A 46 -3.52 12.71 -14.26
CA VAL A 46 -3.69 12.43 -12.84
C VAL A 46 -5.18 12.40 -12.46
N LEU A 47 -5.95 13.38 -12.93
CA LEU A 47 -7.40 13.44 -12.66
C LEU A 47 -8.13 12.27 -13.30
N ASP A 48 -7.74 11.85 -14.49
CA ASP A 48 -8.37 10.74 -15.20
C ASP A 48 -8.09 9.41 -14.51
N VAL A 49 -6.88 9.15 -14.02
CA VAL A 49 -6.61 7.97 -13.18
C VAL A 49 -7.52 7.95 -11.97
N ILE A 50 -7.66 9.07 -11.25
CA ILE A 50 -8.54 9.17 -10.08
C ILE A 50 -10.01 8.95 -10.47
N ARG A 51 -10.44 9.49 -11.60
CA ARG A 51 -11.83 9.40 -12.10
C ARG A 51 -12.20 7.99 -12.57
N PHE A 52 -11.30 7.31 -13.26
CA PHE A 52 -11.59 6.04 -13.94
C PHE A 52 -11.30 4.81 -13.10
N ARG A 53 -10.36 4.87 -12.14
CA ARG A 53 -10.09 3.74 -11.26
C ARG A 53 -11.37 3.29 -10.53
N ARG A 54 -11.52 1.98 -10.34
CA ARG A 54 -12.65 1.37 -9.64
C ARG A 54 -12.18 0.22 -8.77
N SER A 55 -12.93 -0.05 -7.72
CA SER A 55 -12.76 -1.27 -6.92
C SER A 55 -13.11 -2.51 -7.74
N ILE A 56 -12.13 -3.30 -8.08
CA ILE A 56 -12.30 -4.50 -8.90
C ILE A 56 -12.56 -5.71 -8.00
N ARG A 57 -13.62 -6.48 -8.30
CA ARG A 57 -14.03 -7.68 -7.57
C ARG A 57 -14.16 -8.91 -8.49
N ARG A 58 -13.67 -8.81 -9.72
CA ARG A 58 -13.59 -9.91 -10.68
C ARG A 58 -12.21 -9.91 -11.29
N PHE A 59 -11.34 -10.74 -10.73
CA PHE A 59 -9.96 -10.84 -11.17
C PHE A 59 -9.80 -11.95 -12.21
N GLN A 60 -8.90 -11.74 -13.14
CA GLN A 60 -8.47 -12.78 -14.08
C GLN A 60 -7.57 -13.78 -13.35
N ARG A 61 -7.67 -15.07 -13.71
CA ARG A 61 -6.77 -16.13 -13.22
C ARG A 61 -5.44 -16.08 -13.97
N LYS A 62 -4.75 -14.96 -13.89
CA LYS A 62 -3.47 -14.72 -14.56
C LYS A 62 -2.46 -14.28 -13.51
N ASP A 63 -1.26 -14.88 -13.56
CA ASP A 63 -0.21 -14.46 -12.63
C ASP A 63 0.26 -13.02 -12.93
N VAL A 64 0.62 -12.30 -11.88
CA VAL A 64 1.21 -10.97 -11.98
C VAL A 64 2.73 -11.11 -11.98
N PRO A 65 3.44 -10.56 -12.99
CA PRO A 65 4.89 -10.60 -13.05
C PRO A 65 5.54 -10.04 -11.79
N SER A 66 6.62 -10.67 -11.34
CA SER A 66 7.32 -10.24 -10.12
C SER A 66 7.90 -8.83 -10.23
N GLU A 67 8.28 -8.41 -11.44
CA GLU A 67 8.74 -7.06 -11.72
C GLU A 67 7.64 -6.02 -11.45
N VAL A 68 6.42 -6.28 -11.92
CA VAL A 68 5.26 -5.40 -11.69
C VAL A 68 4.93 -5.32 -10.19
N ILE A 69 4.98 -6.46 -9.50
CA ILE A 69 4.81 -6.47 -8.03
C ILE A 69 5.90 -5.62 -7.37
N GLY A 70 7.16 -5.74 -7.84
CA GLY A 70 8.27 -4.92 -7.36
C GLY A 70 8.02 -3.42 -7.52
N GLN A 71 7.51 -2.98 -8.66
CA GLN A 71 7.16 -1.58 -8.90
C GLN A 71 6.05 -1.08 -7.96
N ILE A 72 5.03 -1.91 -7.72
CA ILE A 72 3.94 -1.59 -6.79
C ILE A 72 4.47 -1.45 -5.35
N LEU A 73 5.32 -2.38 -4.91
CA LEU A 73 5.95 -2.33 -3.59
C LEU A 73 6.85 -1.10 -3.44
N GLU A 74 7.58 -0.76 -4.49
CA GLU A 74 8.44 0.43 -4.51
C GLU A 74 7.64 1.72 -4.38
N ALA A 75 6.47 1.83 -5.02
CA ALA A 75 5.56 2.96 -4.84
C ALA A 75 5.12 3.09 -3.37
N GLY A 76 4.84 1.97 -2.70
CA GLY A 76 4.54 1.95 -1.28
C GLY A 76 5.74 2.37 -0.43
N ARG A 77 6.94 1.86 -0.72
CA ARG A 77 8.19 2.18 -0.01
C ARG A 77 8.57 3.66 -0.13
N LEU A 78 8.37 4.26 -1.30
CA LEU A 78 8.66 5.67 -1.56
C LEU A 78 7.62 6.63 -0.97
N THR A 79 6.51 6.12 -0.44
CA THR A 79 5.48 6.95 0.17
C THR A 79 6.02 7.60 1.44
N HIS A 80 5.80 8.91 1.57
CA HIS A 80 6.18 9.63 2.77
C HIS A 80 5.38 9.16 3.98
N THR A 81 6.04 9.17 5.14
CA THR A 81 5.41 8.81 6.42
C THR A 81 5.48 9.99 7.39
N ALA A 82 4.51 10.07 8.32
CA ALA A 82 4.53 11.07 9.36
C ALA A 82 5.86 11.04 10.12
N LYS A 83 6.51 12.22 10.28
CA LYS A 83 7.83 12.34 10.95
C LYS A 83 8.91 11.41 10.38
N ASN A 84 8.79 11.00 9.13
CA ASN A 84 9.69 10.04 8.49
C ASN A 84 9.83 8.72 9.28
N MET A 85 8.74 8.21 9.85
CA MET A 85 8.75 7.01 10.69
C MET A 85 9.15 5.74 9.93
N GLN A 86 8.93 5.68 8.62
CA GLN A 86 9.23 4.53 7.74
C GLN A 86 8.70 3.19 8.32
N ASP A 87 7.52 3.25 8.94
CA ASP A 87 6.91 2.18 9.73
C ASP A 87 6.00 1.27 8.93
N VAL A 88 6.03 1.37 7.61
CA VAL A 88 5.20 0.57 6.70
C VAL A 88 5.98 -0.64 6.17
N SER A 89 5.37 -1.80 6.27
CA SER A 89 5.92 -3.06 5.76
C SER A 89 4.89 -3.78 4.90
N PHE A 90 5.36 -4.61 3.98
CA PHE A 90 4.50 -5.29 3.01
C PHE A 90 4.72 -6.81 3.07
N VAL A 91 3.61 -7.56 3.04
CA VAL A 91 3.64 -9.03 2.90
C VAL A 91 2.90 -9.40 1.63
N VAL A 92 3.59 -10.01 0.68
CA VAL A 92 3.00 -10.45 -0.59
C VAL A 92 2.56 -11.91 -0.47
N LEU A 93 1.28 -12.15 -0.70
CA LEU A 93 0.68 -13.47 -0.69
C LEU A 93 0.35 -13.88 -2.13
N LYS A 94 0.75 -15.08 -2.52
CA LYS A 94 0.40 -15.74 -3.79
C LYS A 94 -0.17 -17.13 -3.51
N LYS A 95 0.68 -18.07 -3.14
CA LYS A 95 0.29 -19.48 -2.92
C LYS A 95 -0.56 -19.68 -1.66
N GLU A 96 -0.37 -18.83 -0.65
CA GLU A 96 -1.05 -18.92 0.65
C GLU A 96 -2.42 -18.23 0.69
N ILE A 97 -2.84 -17.55 -0.40
CA ILE A 97 -4.08 -16.78 -0.45
C ILE A 97 -5.27 -17.63 -0.03
N THR A 98 -5.47 -18.78 -0.66
CA THR A 98 -6.61 -19.67 -0.40
C THR A 98 -6.65 -20.16 1.05
N ARG A 99 -5.48 -20.49 1.63
CA ARG A 99 -5.37 -20.93 3.02
C ARG A 99 -5.76 -19.83 3.99
N ILE A 100 -5.21 -18.62 3.79
CA ILE A 100 -5.48 -17.46 4.65
C ILE A 100 -6.94 -17.06 4.52
N GLU A 101 -7.48 -17.01 3.29
CA GLU A 101 -8.88 -16.67 3.05
C GLU A 101 -9.82 -17.67 3.72
N SER A 102 -9.55 -18.98 3.60
CA SER A 102 -10.38 -20.00 4.23
C SER A 102 -10.40 -19.90 5.76
N MET A 103 -9.27 -19.54 6.38
CA MET A 103 -9.20 -19.30 7.82
C MET A 103 -10.02 -18.07 8.22
N ALA A 104 -9.89 -16.97 7.48
CA ALA A 104 -10.64 -15.75 7.71
C ALA A 104 -12.15 -15.94 7.52
N VAL A 105 -12.57 -16.65 6.46
CA VAL A 105 -13.97 -16.98 6.20
C VAL A 105 -14.56 -17.82 7.32
N LYS A 106 -13.84 -18.84 7.82
CA LYS A 106 -14.28 -19.65 8.96
C LYS A 106 -14.49 -18.82 10.20
N LEU A 107 -13.51 -17.98 10.55
CA LEU A 107 -13.61 -17.08 11.69
C LEU A 107 -14.80 -16.12 11.55
N PHE A 108 -14.97 -15.54 10.36
CA PHE A 108 -16.06 -14.60 10.10
C PHE A 108 -17.44 -15.28 10.14
N LYS A 109 -17.57 -16.51 9.66
CA LYS A 109 -18.82 -17.31 9.77
C LYS A 109 -19.19 -17.57 11.24
N ILE A 110 -18.21 -17.72 12.14
CA ILE A 110 -18.44 -17.90 13.58
C ILE A 110 -18.95 -16.58 14.22
N ILE A 111 -18.37 -15.44 13.84
CA ILE A 111 -18.68 -14.12 14.41
C ILE A 111 -19.95 -13.53 13.79
N LYS A 112 -20.32 -13.94 12.58
CA LYS A 112 -21.44 -13.38 11.83
C LYS A 112 -22.76 -13.31 12.59
N PRO A 113 -23.21 -14.34 13.33
CA PRO A 113 -24.47 -14.27 14.08
C PRO A 113 -24.51 -13.09 15.07
N LEU A 114 -23.38 -12.79 15.71
CA LEU A 114 -23.25 -11.65 16.61
C LEU A 114 -23.24 -10.33 15.84
N ALA A 115 -22.51 -10.27 14.72
CA ALA A 115 -22.48 -9.10 13.84
C ALA A 115 -23.86 -8.78 13.26
N ASP A 116 -24.65 -9.80 12.89
CA ASP A 116 -26.02 -9.64 12.36
C ASP A 116 -26.97 -9.02 13.39
N LEU A 117 -26.69 -9.17 14.70
CA LEU A 117 -27.48 -8.57 15.76
C LEU A 117 -27.24 -7.05 15.86
N PHE A 118 -25.98 -6.61 15.71
CA PHE A 118 -25.58 -5.22 15.95
C PHE A 118 -25.49 -4.37 14.66
N TRP A 119 -25.27 -4.99 13.49
CA TRP A 119 -25.10 -4.27 12.23
C TRP A 119 -26.09 -4.71 11.16
N PRO A 120 -27.09 -3.87 10.81
CA PRO A 120 -28.09 -4.21 9.79
C PRO A 120 -27.48 -4.57 8.43
N MET A 121 -26.33 -3.98 8.06
CA MET A 121 -25.62 -4.31 6.82
C MET A 121 -25.08 -5.73 6.79
N ALA A 122 -24.69 -6.29 7.96
CA ALA A 122 -24.16 -7.64 8.06
C ALA A 122 -25.20 -8.69 7.69
N ARG A 123 -26.49 -8.45 8.03
CA ARG A 123 -27.60 -9.40 7.82
C ARG A 123 -27.77 -9.80 6.37
N ASN A 124 -27.57 -8.86 5.43
CA ASN A 124 -27.74 -9.10 4.00
C ASN A 124 -26.45 -9.54 3.31
N THR A 125 -25.33 -9.64 4.04
CA THR A 125 -24.03 -10.01 3.47
C THR A 125 -23.89 -11.52 3.43
N LYS A 126 -23.82 -12.08 2.21
CA LYS A 126 -23.51 -13.51 2.00
C LYS A 126 -22.00 -13.67 2.03
N ILE A 127 -21.50 -14.54 2.91
CA ILE A 127 -20.09 -14.87 3.03
C ILE A 127 -19.85 -16.17 2.30
N ASP A 128 -19.31 -16.07 1.08
CA ASP A 128 -18.80 -17.24 0.33
C ASP A 128 -17.32 -17.51 0.67
N ASP A 129 -16.76 -18.53 0.06
CA ASP A 129 -15.39 -18.96 0.37
C ASP A 129 -14.30 -18.03 -0.22
N HIS A 130 -14.68 -17.07 -1.05
CA HIS A 130 -13.82 -16.05 -1.67
C HIS A 130 -14.21 -14.62 -1.34
N PHE A 131 -14.90 -14.46 -0.24
CA PHE A 131 -15.51 -13.20 0.20
C PHE A 131 -14.50 -12.05 0.40
N PHE A 132 -13.28 -12.36 0.81
CA PHE A 132 -12.28 -11.34 1.14
C PHE A 132 -11.40 -10.94 -0.04
N PHE A 133 -11.01 -11.90 -0.89
CA PHE A 133 -10.01 -11.67 -1.93
C PHE A 133 -10.53 -11.87 -3.35
N PHE A 134 -11.78 -12.32 -3.53
CA PHE A 134 -12.45 -12.38 -4.84
C PHE A 134 -11.63 -13.09 -5.92
N HIS A 135 -10.92 -14.17 -5.55
CA HIS A 135 -9.99 -14.89 -6.43
C HIS A 135 -8.81 -14.07 -6.96
N ALA A 136 -8.42 -12.99 -6.28
CA ALA A 136 -7.25 -12.22 -6.67
C ALA A 136 -6.00 -13.09 -6.75
N PRO A 137 -5.17 -12.99 -7.82
CA PRO A 137 -3.95 -13.78 -7.97
C PRO A 137 -2.83 -13.35 -7.01
N VAL A 138 -2.90 -12.12 -6.52
CA VAL A 138 -1.95 -11.54 -5.56
C VAL A 138 -2.71 -10.73 -4.52
N VAL A 139 -2.31 -10.89 -3.26
CA VAL A 139 -2.77 -10.05 -2.14
C VAL A 139 -1.55 -9.45 -1.46
N ILE A 140 -1.57 -8.14 -1.24
CA ILE A 140 -0.52 -7.44 -0.50
C ILE A 140 -1.11 -6.97 0.83
N VAL A 141 -0.59 -7.51 1.93
CA VAL A 141 -0.94 -7.08 3.28
C VAL A 141 0.00 -5.95 3.66
N ILE A 142 -0.58 -4.81 4.03
CA ILE A 142 0.16 -3.62 4.44
C ILE A 142 0.10 -3.52 5.96
N LEU A 143 1.24 -3.53 6.61
CA LEU A 143 1.40 -3.42 8.04
C LEU A 143 2.01 -2.05 8.36
N ALA A 144 1.37 -1.27 9.21
CA ALA A 144 1.86 0.04 9.62
C ALA A 144 1.54 0.26 11.10
N LYS A 145 2.45 0.91 11.83
CA LYS A 145 2.17 1.34 13.21
C LYS A 145 1.19 2.51 13.22
N GLU A 146 1.40 3.46 12.30
CA GLU A 146 0.50 4.58 12.10
C GLU A 146 -0.41 4.28 10.89
N LYS A 147 -1.72 4.17 11.15
CA LYS A 147 -2.73 3.81 10.13
C LYS A 147 -2.68 4.72 8.91
N THR A 148 -2.48 6.01 9.10
CA THR A 148 -2.42 6.99 8.01
C THR A 148 -1.29 6.69 7.05
N ASN A 149 -0.10 6.27 7.56
CA ASN A 149 1.04 5.91 6.72
C ASN A 149 0.73 4.70 5.83
N GLY A 150 0.05 3.69 6.40
CA GLY A 150 -0.38 2.51 5.65
C GLY A 150 -1.41 2.84 4.55
N ILE A 151 -2.36 3.74 4.83
CA ILE A 151 -3.38 4.17 3.85
C ILE A 151 -2.73 4.95 2.70
N LEU A 152 -1.80 5.86 2.99
CA LEU A 152 -1.09 6.61 1.97
C LEU A 152 -0.24 5.70 1.08
N ALA A 153 0.46 4.74 1.68
CA ALA A 153 1.22 3.74 0.92
C ALA A 153 0.29 2.92 0.01
N ALA A 154 -0.83 2.43 0.53
CA ALA A 154 -1.83 1.69 -0.22
C ALA A 154 -2.37 2.47 -1.43
N GLN A 155 -2.63 3.78 -1.26
CA GLN A 155 -3.11 4.63 -2.36
C GLN A 155 -2.07 4.80 -3.47
N ASN A 156 -0.78 5.00 -3.13
CA ASN A 156 0.28 5.09 -4.13
C ASN A 156 0.51 3.75 -4.84
N MET A 157 0.39 2.64 -4.11
CA MET A 157 0.45 1.29 -4.68
C MET A 157 -0.71 1.04 -5.65
N GLU A 158 -1.92 1.54 -5.37
CA GLU A 158 -3.06 1.48 -6.29
C GLU A 158 -2.75 2.22 -7.60
N PHE A 159 -2.20 3.43 -7.53
CA PHE A 159 -1.82 4.17 -8.74
C PHE A 159 -0.73 3.46 -9.55
N ALA A 160 0.25 2.85 -8.88
CA ALA A 160 1.26 2.06 -9.57
C ALA A 160 0.68 0.79 -10.21
N ALA A 161 -0.32 0.18 -9.61
CA ALA A 161 -1.03 -0.97 -10.18
C ALA A 161 -1.87 -0.56 -11.40
N GLU A 162 -2.64 0.53 -11.32
CA GLU A 162 -3.40 1.09 -12.45
C GLU A 162 -2.48 1.45 -13.63
N ALA A 163 -1.32 2.02 -13.37
CA ALA A 163 -0.32 2.32 -14.41
C ALA A 163 0.26 1.06 -15.09
N ASN A 164 0.05 -0.12 -14.50
CA ASN A 164 0.41 -1.43 -15.05
C ASN A 164 -0.83 -2.23 -15.52
N ASP A 165 -1.94 -1.57 -15.80
CA ASP A 165 -3.21 -2.18 -16.24
C ASP A 165 -3.76 -3.23 -15.27
N LEU A 166 -3.49 -3.07 -13.97
CA LEU A 166 -3.99 -3.95 -12.92
C LEU A 166 -5.11 -3.30 -12.11
N GLY A 167 -6.23 -4.02 -12.01
CA GLY A 167 -7.31 -3.61 -11.12
C GLY A 167 -7.03 -3.94 -9.66
N VAL A 168 -7.44 -3.06 -8.75
CA VAL A 168 -7.18 -3.17 -7.31
C VAL A 168 -8.49 -3.22 -6.51
N LEU A 169 -8.46 -3.91 -5.39
CA LEU A 169 -9.48 -3.87 -4.34
C LEU A 169 -8.82 -3.62 -2.99
N PHE A 170 -9.25 -2.57 -2.29
CA PHE A 170 -8.99 -2.46 -0.86
C PHE A 170 -9.96 -3.34 -0.08
N SER A 171 -9.46 -4.36 0.58
CA SER A 171 -10.27 -5.21 1.46
C SER A 171 -10.37 -4.59 2.85
N GLY A 172 -11.39 -3.76 3.07
CA GLY A 172 -11.61 -3.07 4.34
C GLY A 172 -11.87 -3.98 5.54
N PHE A 173 -12.25 -5.23 5.32
CA PHE A 173 -12.45 -6.21 6.39
C PHE A 173 -11.14 -6.69 7.02
N PHE A 174 -9.99 -6.49 6.37
CA PHE A 174 -8.66 -6.78 6.91
C PHE A 174 -7.99 -5.57 7.55
N THR A 175 -8.60 -4.39 7.48
CA THR A 175 -8.08 -3.17 8.11
C THR A 175 -8.64 -2.99 9.52
N THR A 176 -8.76 -4.03 10.29
CA THR A 176 -9.12 -3.92 11.67
C THR A 176 -7.93 -3.59 12.53
N THR A 177 -8.12 -2.60 13.25
CA THR A 177 -7.53 -2.11 14.48
C THR A 177 -7.06 -3.20 15.41
#